data_2b9e8c5f431dc94b75275035723fce90
#
_entry.id   2b9e8c5f431dc94b75275035723fce90
#
_cell.length_a   1.000
_cell.length_b   1.000
_cell.length_c   1.000
_cell.angle_alpha   90.00
_cell.angle_beta   90.00
_cell.angle_gamma   90.00
#
_symmetry.space_group_name_H-M   'P 1'
#
loop_
_entity.id
_entity.type
_entity.pdbx_description
1 polymer ?
#
loop_
_entity_poly.entity_id
_entity_poly.type
_entity_poly.pdbx_seq_one_letter_code
_entity_poly.pdbx_strand_id
1 'polypeptide(L)'
;MVLVMRLLGFKLPLTVAELDEATRAVVKANNIVDGYVRPVAWRGAEMMGVSAQKNTIHLAIACWVWPSYFTPEAKMRGLRLQISKWHRPDPKTAPTQSKAAGLYMICTLSKHQAESEGFEDALMLDWRGQVAEATGANIFF
;
A
#
# COMPACT_ATOMS: atom_id res chain seq x y z
N MET A 1 2.20 -8.30 -6.06
CA MET A 1 3.50 -7.61 -6.22
C MET A 1 4.00 -7.63 -7.67
N VAL A 2 4.14 -8.76 -8.34
CA VAL A 2 4.73 -8.86 -9.72
C VAL A 2 4.04 -7.96 -10.75
N LEU A 3 2.69 -7.93 -10.76
CA LEU A 3 1.95 -7.04 -11.65
C LEU A 3 2.29 -5.56 -11.39
N VAL A 4 2.30 -5.13 -10.15
CA VAL A 4 2.64 -3.76 -9.75
C VAL A 4 4.05 -3.39 -10.20
N MET A 5 5.02 -4.29 -10.06
CA MET A 5 6.40 -4.06 -10.50
C MET A 5 6.47 -3.88 -12.02
N ARG A 6 5.72 -4.68 -12.79
CA ARG A 6 5.63 -4.54 -14.25
C ARG A 6 5.05 -3.18 -14.65
N LEU A 7 3.97 -2.74 -13.98
CA LEU A 7 3.37 -1.42 -14.23
C LEU A 7 4.35 -0.26 -13.97
N LEU A 8 5.27 -0.43 -13.03
CA LEU A 8 6.32 0.54 -12.69
C LEU A 8 7.62 0.35 -13.48
N GLY A 9 7.65 -0.54 -14.47
CA GLY A 9 8.83 -0.81 -15.29
C GLY A 9 9.97 -1.49 -14.52
N PHE A 10 9.69 -2.22 -13.45
CA PHE A 10 10.68 -3.01 -12.72
C PHE A 10 10.86 -4.37 -13.39
N LYS A 11 12.13 -4.75 -13.60
CA LYS A 11 12.48 -6.13 -13.94
C LYS A 11 12.77 -6.87 -12.64
N LEU A 12 11.87 -7.79 -12.29
CA LEU A 12 12.05 -8.59 -11.09
C LEU A 12 13.23 -9.55 -11.27
N PRO A 13 14.19 -9.60 -10.34
CA PRO A 13 15.33 -10.52 -10.42
C PRO A 13 14.99 -11.96 -10.06
N LEU A 14 13.75 -12.22 -9.62
CA LEU A 14 13.26 -13.52 -9.15
C LEU A 14 11.99 -13.92 -9.89
N THR A 15 11.79 -15.22 -10.05
CA THR A 15 10.53 -15.81 -10.49
C THR A 15 9.46 -15.71 -9.42
N VAL A 16 8.20 -15.93 -9.79
CA VAL A 16 7.08 -15.98 -8.82
C VAL A 16 7.27 -17.12 -7.82
N ALA A 17 7.79 -18.26 -8.28
CA ALA A 17 8.03 -19.43 -7.41
C ALA A 17 9.11 -19.13 -6.36
N GLU A 18 10.23 -18.52 -6.76
CA GLU A 18 11.29 -18.10 -5.83
C GLU A 18 10.80 -17.06 -4.81
N LEU A 19 9.92 -16.15 -5.22
CA LEU A 19 9.31 -15.18 -4.30
C LEU A 19 8.37 -15.84 -3.29
N ASP A 20 7.59 -16.82 -3.72
CA ASP A 20 6.69 -17.57 -2.84
C ASP A 20 7.50 -18.40 -1.83
N GLU A 21 8.55 -19.07 -2.28
CA GLU A 21 9.47 -19.83 -1.43
C GLU A 21 10.16 -18.90 -0.40
N ALA A 22 10.71 -17.78 -0.84
CA ALA A 22 11.33 -16.79 0.04
C ALA A 22 10.32 -16.24 1.07
N THR A 23 9.10 -15.98 0.65
CA THR A 23 8.02 -15.51 1.55
C THR A 23 7.72 -16.56 2.62
N ARG A 24 7.55 -17.84 2.25
CA ARG A 24 7.32 -18.95 3.19
C ARG A 24 8.50 -19.11 4.15
N ALA A 25 9.73 -18.99 3.65
CA ALA A 25 10.93 -19.08 4.48
C ALA A 25 10.98 -17.97 5.53
N VAL A 26 10.67 -16.73 5.16
CA VAL A 26 10.63 -15.59 6.09
C VAL A 26 9.54 -15.79 7.16
N VAL A 27 8.33 -16.19 6.77
CA VAL A 27 7.22 -16.45 7.71
C VAL A 27 7.61 -17.55 8.70
N LYS A 28 8.17 -18.66 8.19
CA LYS A 28 8.63 -19.79 9.03
C LYS A 28 9.74 -19.38 9.99
N ALA A 29 10.75 -18.66 9.50
CA ALA A 29 11.90 -18.23 10.32
C ALA A 29 11.50 -17.30 11.47
N ASN A 30 10.40 -16.55 11.30
CA ASN A 30 9.85 -15.66 12.32
C ASN A 30 8.74 -16.30 13.19
N ASN A 31 8.44 -17.60 13.00
CA ASN A 31 7.38 -18.32 13.72
C ASN A 31 6.01 -17.64 13.63
N ILE A 32 5.69 -17.01 12.51
CA ILE A 32 4.41 -16.34 12.29
C ILE A 32 3.38 -17.36 11.83
N VAL A 33 2.30 -17.53 12.60
CA VAL A 33 1.15 -18.39 12.25
C VAL A 33 0.02 -17.56 11.63
N ASP A 34 -0.28 -16.40 12.25
CA ASP A 34 -1.21 -15.41 11.76
C ASP A 34 -0.53 -14.03 11.80
N GLY A 35 -0.49 -13.36 10.67
CA GLY A 35 0.24 -12.10 10.60
C GLY A 35 0.20 -11.45 9.22
N TYR A 36 0.94 -10.38 9.11
CA TYR A 36 1.06 -9.57 7.92
C TYR A 36 2.39 -9.82 7.21
N VAL A 37 2.35 -9.95 5.90
CA VAL A 37 3.55 -10.06 5.05
C VAL A 37 3.63 -8.83 4.14
N ARG A 38 4.77 -8.16 4.16
CA ARG A 38 5.04 -6.99 3.33
C ARG A 38 6.27 -7.20 2.45
N PRO A 39 6.08 -7.61 1.20
CA PRO A 39 7.15 -7.52 0.22
C PRO A 39 7.29 -6.07 -0.26
N VAL A 40 8.53 -5.59 -0.35
CA VAL A 40 8.88 -4.26 -0.85
C VAL A 40 9.96 -4.38 -1.90
N ALA A 41 9.78 -3.72 -3.03
CA ALA A 41 10.79 -3.61 -4.06
C ALA A 41 11.09 -2.14 -4.35
N TRP A 42 12.37 -1.82 -4.54
CA TRP A 42 12.79 -0.45 -4.84
C TRP A 42 13.99 -0.43 -5.78
N ARG A 43 14.23 0.72 -6.39
CA ARG A 43 15.43 0.97 -7.19
C ARG A 43 16.56 1.45 -6.30
N GLY A 44 17.78 0.96 -6.53
CA GLY A 44 18.98 1.43 -5.86
C GLY A 44 19.32 2.89 -6.19
N ALA A 45 20.42 3.37 -5.63
CA ALA A 45 20.83 4.76 -5.68
C ALA A 45 22.02 5.01 -6.63
N GLU A 46 22.26 4.12 -7.59
CA GLU A 46 23.40 4.21 -8.52
C GLU A 46 23.28 5.41 -9.46
N MET A 47 22.04 5.83 -9.78
CA MET A 47 21.74 6.98 -10.62
C MET A 47 20.83 7.94 -9.88
N MET A 48 21.17 9.22 -9.85
CA MET A 48 20.40 10.28 -9.18
C MET A 48 19.42 11.00 -10.14
N GLY A 49 19.40 10.66 -11.42
CA GLY A 49 18.51 11.28 -12.40
C GLY A 49 17.11 10.69 -12.43
N VAL A 50 16.21 11.29 -13.21
CA VAL A 50 14.85 10.77 -13.45
C VAL A 50 14.91 9.38 -14.09
N SER A 51 15.87 9.15 -15.00
CA SER A 51 16.10 7.83 -15.57
C SER A 51 16.79 6.93 -14.55
N ALA A 52 16.08 5.88 -14.14
CA ALA A 52 16.57 4.90 -13.16
C ALA A 52 16.65 3.47 -13.77
N GLN A 53 16.79 3.37 -15.09
CA GLN A 53 16.79 2.07 -15.78
C GLN A 53 18.00 1.20 -15.45
N LYS A 54 19.13 1.81 -15.11
CA LYS A 54 20.36 1.12 -14.74
C LYS A 54 20.50 0.84 -13.25
N ASN A 55 19.55 1.32 -12.44
CA ASN A 55 19.57 1.10 -11.00
C ASN A 55 19.24 -0.35 -10.69
N THR A 56 19.95 -0.92 -9.72
CA THR A 56 19.71 -2.25 -9.19
C THR A 56 18.32 -2.32 -8.58
N ILE A 57 17.59 -3.40 -8.83
CA ILE A 57 16.32 -3.66 -8.17
C ILE A 57 16.58 -4.44 -6.89
N HIS A 58 16.21 -3.84 -5.77
CA HIS A 58 16.27 -4.46 -4.46
C HIS A 58 14.89 -4.98 -4.06
N LEU A 59 14.90 -6.05 -3.26
CA LEU A 59 13.71 -6.67 -2.70
C LEU A 59 13.92 -6.98 -1.23
N ALA A 60 12.93 -6.70 -0.42
CA ALA A 60 12.85 -7.16 0.97
C ALA A 60 11.47 -7.78 1.23
N ILE A 61 11.42 -8.77 2.09
CA ILE A 61 10.18 -9.38 2.59
C ILE A 61 10.21 -9.29 4.11
N ALA A 62 9.24 -8.60 4.69
CA ALA A 62 9.06 -8.52 6.13
C ALA A 62 7.75 -9.22 6.53
N CYS A 63 7.72 -9.80 7.72
CA CYS A 63 6.49 -10.32 8.32
C CYS A 63 6.45 -10.02 9.82
N TRP A 64 5.24 -9.82 10.35
CA TRP A 64 5.00 -9.61 11.78
C TRP A 64 3.56 -9.89 12.14
N VAL A 65 3.30 -10.12 13.42
CA VAL A 65 1.93 -10.17 13.93
C VAL A 65 1.32 -8.78 13.81
N TRP A 66 0.18 -8.68 13.13
CA TRP A 66 -0.54 -7.42 12.98
C TRP A 66 -1.92 -7.53 13.60
N PRO A 67 -2.20 -6.82 14.69
CA PRO A 67 -3.52 -6.80 15.27
C PRO A 67 -4.52 -6.11 14.34
N SER A 68 -5.80 -6.40 14.54
CA SER A 68 -6.86 -5.66 13.84
C SER A 68 -6.76 -4.17 14.13
N TYR A 69 -6.95 -3.33 13.12
CA TYR A 69 -7.01 -1.87 13.28
C TYR A 69 -8.13 -1.40 14.21
N PHE A 70 -9.20 -2.19 14.29
CA PHE A 70 -10.40 -1.82 15.02
C PHE A 70 -10.85 -2.95 15.93
N THR A 71 -11.41 -2.58 17.09
CA THR A 71 -12.03 -3.53 18.02
C THR A 71 -13.26 -4.19 17.37
N PRO A 72 -13.70 -5.37 17.85
CA PRO A 72 -14.95 -5.99 17.37
C PRO A 72 -16.15 -5.05 17.47
N GLU A 73 -16.27 -4.28 18.55
CA GLU A 73 -17.33 -3.31 18.77
C GLU A 73 -17.31 -2.18 17.74
N ALA A 74 -16.12 -1.65 17.43
CA ALA A 74 -15.95 -0.62 16.41
C ALA A 74 -16.33 -1.14 15.02
N LYS A 75 -15.99 -2.40 14.71
CA LYS A 75 -16.39 -3.04 13.44
C LYS A 75 -17.90 -3.18 13.30
N MET A 76 -18.60 -3.50 14.39
CA MET A 76 -20.06 -3.66 14.40
C MET A 76 -20.79 -2.31 14.36
N ARG A 77 -20.25 -1.29 15.02
CA ARG A 77 -20.80 0.07 15.03
C ARG A 77 -20.62 0.78 13.68
N GLY A 78 -19.62 0.39 12.92
CA GLY A 78 -19.09 1.15 11.79
C GLY A 78 -18.12 2.23 12.23
N LEU A 79 -17.54 2.91 11.26
CA LEU A 79 -16.52 3.94 11.44
C LEU A 79 -17.04 5.29 10.96
N ARG A 80 -16.69 6.36 11.66
CA ARG A 80 -16.93 7.73 11.19
C ARG A 80 -15.79 8.12 10.26
N LEU A 81 -16.12 8.45 9.03
CA LEU A 81 -15.15 8.83 8.02
C LEU A 81 -15.29 10.32 7.70
N GLN A 82 -14.15 11.00 7.62
CA GLN A 82 -14.08 12.35 7.06
C GLN A 82 -13.92 12.27 5.55
N ILE A 83 -14.64 13.06 4.78
CA ILE A 83 -14.37 13.17 3.34
C ILE A 83 -13.05 13.89 3.17
N SER A 84 -12.08 13.21 2.54
CA SER A 84 -10.76 13.77 2.27
C SER A 84 -10.83 14.94 1.30
N LYS A 85 -9.99 15.95 1.53
CA LYS A 85 -9.73 17.02 0.54
C LYS A 85 -8.87 16.55 -0.63
N TRP A 86 -8.15 15.43 -0.47
CA TRP A 86 -7.33 14.85 -1.51
C TRP A 86 -8.11 13.77 -2.25
N HIS A 87 -8.08 13.83 -3.58
CA HIS A 87 -8.72 12.83 -4.44
C HIS A 87 -7.68 11.86 -4.97
N ARG A 88 -8.13 10.62 -5.25
CA ARG A 88 -7.31 9.67 -6.00
C ARG A 88 -7.07 10.23 -7.41
N PRO A 89 -5.82 10.22 -7.91
CA PRO A 89 -5.49 10.83 -9.18
C PRO A 89 -6.16 10.11 -10.37
N ASP A 90 -6.34 10.84 -11.44
CA ASP A 90 -6.77 10.29 -12.73
C ASP A 90 -5.74 9.24 -13.21
N PRO A 91 -6.19 8.07 -13.72
CA PRO A 91 -5.29 7.06 -14.30
C PRO A 91 -4.37 7.57 -15.42
N LYS A 92 -4.70 8.71 -16.04
CA LYS A 92 -3.84 9.37 -17.03
C LYS A 92 -2.75 10.23 -16.41
N THR A 93 -2.85 10.58 -15.12
CA THR A 93 -1.89 11.43 -14.42
C THR A 93 -0.92 10.64 -13.54
N ALA A 94 -1.29 9.42 -13.15
CA ALA A 94 -0.47 8.55 -12.32
C ALA A 94 -0.82 7.07 -12.56
N PRO A 95 0.11 6.13 -12.33
CA PRO A 95 -0.15 4.68 -12.47
C PRO A 95 -0.99 4.16 -11.28
N THR A 96 -2.25 4.57 -11.20
CA THR A 96 -3.16 4.34 -10.06
C THR A 96 -3.42 2.86 -9.76
N GLN A 97 -3.24 1.97 -10.75
CA GLN A 97 -3.35 0.52 -10.57
C GLN A 97 -2.12 -0.08 -9.87
N SER A 98 -1.07 0.72 -9.65
CA SER A 98 0.13 0.27 -8.94
C SER A 98 0.03 0.56 -7.45
N LYS A 99 0.57 -0.36 -6.62
CA LYS A 99 0.76 -0.12 -5.19
C LYS A 99 2.11 0.59 -4.96
N ALA A 100 2.26 1.77 -5.57
CA ALA A 100 3.47 2.58 -5.50
C ALA A 100 3.47 3.48 -4.26
N ALA A 101 4.59 3.57 -3.56
CA ALA A 101 4.72 4.38 -2.34
C ALA A 101 4.34 5.86 -2.56
N GLY A 102 4.67 6.43 -3.72
CA GLY A 102 4.32 7.80 -4.07
C GLY A 102 2.82 8.10 -4.13
N LEU A 103 1.97 7.09 -4.31
CA LEU A 103 0.51 7.25 -4.29
C LEU A 103 -0.08 7.28 -2.88
N TYR A 104 0.71 6.91 -1.85
CA TYR A 104 0.24 6.82 -0.47
C TYR A 104 0.38 8.13 0.31
N MET A 105 1.10 9.13 -0.19
CA MET A 105 1.22 10.41 0.53
C MET A 105 -0.14 11.07 0.77
N ILE A 106 -1.05 11.07 -0.21
CA ILE A 106 -2.40 11.63 -0.04
C ILE A 106 -3.23 10.83 0.97
N CYS A 107 -3.07 9.51 1.02
CA CYS A 107 -3.72 8.67 2.02
C CYS A 107 -3.21 9.00 3.42
N THR A 108 -1.89 9.13 3.60
CA THR A 108 -1.28 9.49 4.88
C THR A 108 -1.74 10.86 5.36
N LEU A 109 -1.72 11.88 4.49
CA LEU A 109 -2.19 13.22 4.83
C LEU A 109 -3.68 13.25 5.20
N SER A 110 -4.51 12.50 4.47
CA SER A 110 -5.94 12.39 4.75
C SER A 110 -6.21 11.69 6.07
N LYS A 111 -5.48 10.61 6.36
CA LYS A 111 -5.57 9.89 7.63
C LYS A 111 -5.22 10.77 8.81
N HIS A 112 -4.09 11.48 8.74
CA HIS A 112 -3.66 12.39 9.80
C HIS A 112 -4.68 13.51 10.05
N GLN A 113 -5.25 14.09 8.99
CA GLN A 113 -6.28 15.11 9.14
C GLN A 113 -7.53 14.53 9.81
N ALA A 114 -8.04 13.40 9.33
CA ALA A 114 -9.21 12.74 9.90
C ALA A 114 -9.03 12.44 11.40
N GLU A 115 -7.89 11.86 11.77
CA GLU A 115 -7.57 11.57 13.18
C GLU A 115 -7.49 12.83 14.04
N SER A 116 -6.89 13.91 13.52
CA SER A 116 -6.80 15.20 14.26
C SER A 116 -8.17 15.84 14.49
N GLU A 117 -9.16 15.53 13.67
CA GLU A 117 -10.54 16.02 13.77
C GLU A 117 -11.49 15.00 14.43
N GLY A 118 -10.94 13.91 14.97
CA GLY A 118 -11.69 12.92 15.76
C GLY A 118 -12.45 11.88 14.93
N PHE A 119 -12.09 11.70 13.68
CA PHE A 119 -12.61 10.62 12.81
C PHE A 119 -11.70 9.38 12.88
N GLU A 120 -12.26 8.21 12.62
CA GLU A 120 -11.49 6.97 12.61
C GLU A 120 -10.66 6.80 11.35
N ASP A 121 -11.12 7.32 10.19
CA ASP A 121 -10.38 7.31 8.91
C ASP A 121 -10.93 8.38 7.96
N ALA A 122 -10.38 8.46 6.74
CA ALA A 122 -10.89 9.33 5.70
C ALA A 122 -11.49 8.53 4.53
N LEU A 123 -12.58 9.05 3.99
CA LEU A 123 -13.18 8.63 2.74
C LEU A 123 -12.47 9.33 1.59
N MET A 124 -11.81 8.56 0.74
CA MET A 124 -11.16 9.06 -0.46
C MET A 124 -12.13 9.04 -1.62
N LEU A 125 -12.26 10.17 -2.32
CA LEU A 125 -12.97 10.23 -3.59
C LEU A 125 -11.98 10.04 -4.74
N ASP A 126 -12.47 9.61 -5.89
CA ASP A 126 -11.70 9.60 -7.13
C ASP A 126 -11.68 11.02 -7.76
N TRP A 127 -10.92 11.18 -8.83
CA TRP A 127 -10.78 12.41 -9.58
C TRP A 127 -12.12 12.95 -10.18
N ARG A 128 -13.17 12.10 -10.26
CA ARG A 128 -14.51 12.47 -10.67
C ARG A 128 -15.43 12.84 -9.50
N GLY A 129 -14.96 12.70 -8.27
CA GLY A 129 -15.74 12.90 -7.06
C GLY A 129 -16.58 11.70 -6.63
N GLN A 130 -16.32 10.52 -7.19
CA GLN A 130 -16.98 9.29 -6.79
C GLN A 130 -16.25 8.62 -5.64
N VAL A 131 -16.97 7.88 -4.79
CA VAL A 131 -16.35 7.10 -3.70
C VAL A 131 -15.37 6.09 -4.27
N ALA A 132 -14.14 6.12 -3.77
CA ALA A 132 -13.08 5.22 -4.18
C ALA A 132 -12.73 4.19 -3.11
N GLU A 133 -12.26 4.63 -1.96
CA GLU A 133 -11.74 3.76 -0.89
C GLU A 133 -11.59 4.55 0.42
N ALA A 134 -11.23 3.89 1.52
CA ALA A 134 -10.63 4.54 2.69
C ALA A 134 -9.13 4.73 2.48
N THR A 135 -8.42 5.33 3.44
CA THR A 135 -6.97 5.61 3.26
C THR A 135 -6.11 4.36 3.13
N GLY A 136 -6.55 3.25 3.70
CA GLY A 136 -5.82 1.97 3.67
C GLY A 136 -6.70 0.73 3.65
N ALA A 137 -8.01 0.88 3.35
CA ALA A 137 -8.98 -0.22 3.37
C ALA A 137 -10.08 -0.02 2.30
N ASN A 138 -10.73 -1.13 1.93
CA ASN A 138 -11.95 -1.10 1.14
C ASN A 138 -13.11 -0.56 1.99
N ILE A 139 -14.12 -0.02 1.32
CA ILE A 139 -15.34 0.49 1.95
C ILE A 139 -16.54 -0.38 1.58
N PHE A 140 -17.38 -0.62 2.56
CA PHE A 140 -18.68 -1.26 2.42
C PHE A 140 -19.70 -0.43 3.20
N PHE A 141 -20.90 -0.27 2.64
CA PHE A 141 -22.02 0.45 3.24
C PHE A 141 -23.14 -0.51 3.60
#